data_df292340fffa0daff4c9e20c2be1f37a
#
_entry.id   df292340fffa0daff4c9e20c2be1f37a
#
_cell.length_a   1.000
_cell.length_b   1.000
_cell.length_c   1.000
_cell.angle_alpha   90.00
_cell.angle_beta   90.00
_cell.angle_gamma   90.00
#
_symmetry.space_group_name_H-M   'P 1'
#
loop_
_entity.id
_entity.type
_entity.pdbx_description
1 polymer ?
#
loop_
_entity_poly.entity_id
_entity_poly.type
_entity_poly.pdbx_seq_one_letter_code
_entity_poly.pdbx_strand_id
1 'polypeptide(L)'
;MRAAAIRQDQGDPISAVRFFDKAAEKFAVDRHKQLAQLKAAYLLADQGAYSDVIGRVTPLSQTEEPYEFLARELLGYAHAESGDLAAAREQFAYLTSVPGVPATVKQRAEQSMALLSTKNSLSAPAPVETPKTETQEDATDEE
;
A
#
# COMPACT_ATOMS: atom_id res chain seq x y z
N MET A 1 15.03 -14.61 14.80
CA MET A 1 15.54 -14.07 13.52
C MET A 1 16.24 -15.11 12.67
N ARG A 2 17.37 -15.72 13.08
CA ARG A 2 18.14 -16.69 12.23
C ARG A 2 17.29 -17.87 11.74
N ALA A 3 16.48 -18.49 12.61
CA ALA A 3 15.61 -19.60 12.23
C ALA A 3 14.54 -19.20 11.19
N ALA A 4 14.03 -17.97 11.27
CA ALA A 4 13.07 -17.44 10.30
C ALA A 4 13.74 -17.25 8.91
N ALA A 5 14.95 -16.68 8.88
CA ALA A 5 15.71 -16.50 7.63
C ALA A 5 16.01 -17.85 6.96
N ILE A 6 16.42 -18.86 7.73
CA ILE A 6 16.67 -20.21 7.21
C ILE A 6 15.41 -20.81 6.58
N ARG A 7 14.22 -20.63 7.18
CA ARG A 7 12.96 -21.13 6.62
C ARG A 7 12.54 -20.41 5.35
N GLN A 8 12.77 -19.09 5.30
CA GLN A 8 12.60 -18.32 4.10
C GLN A 8 13.48 -18.83 2.95
N ASP A 9 14.76 -19.06 3.22
CA ASP A 9 15.73 -19.61 2.24
C ASP A 9 15.37 -21.03 1.79
N GLN A 10 14.70 -21.80 2.64
CA GLN A 10 14.20 -23.15 2.34
C GLN A 10 12.87 -23.16 1.57
N GLY A 11 12.30 -22.00 1.25
CA GLY A 11 11.02 -21.90 0.53
C GLY A 11 9.79 -22.26 1.38
N ASP A 12 9.89 -22.14 2.71
CA ASP A 12 8.79 -22.32 3.66
C ASP A 12 8.38 -20.98 4.31
N PRO A 13 7.65 -20.10 3.58
CA PRO A 13 7.31 -18.78 4.04
C PRO A 13 6.34 -18.80 5.22
N ILE A 14 5.45 -19.79 5.31
CA ILE A 14 4.48 -19.89 6.41
C ILE A 14 5.22 -20.15 7.73
N SER A 15 6.15 -21.09 7.76
CA SER A 15 6.97 -21.31 8.94
C SER A 15 7.88 -20.12 9.24
N ALA A 16 8.40 -19.44 8.21
CA ALA A 16 9.21 -18.24 8.40
C ALA A 16 8.43 -17.12 9.11
N VAL A 17 7.18 -16.85 8.71
CA VAL A 17 6.29 -15.90 9.40
C VAL A 17 6.14 -16.27 10.87
N ARG A 18 5.81 -17.53 11.18
CA ARG A 18 5.67 -18.00 12.57
C ARG A 18 6.94 -17.82 13.41
N PHE A 19 8.12 -18.00 12.80
CA PHE A 19 9.38 -17.79 13.50
C PHE A 19 9.69 -16.32 13.73
N PHE A 20 9.29 -15.43 12.82
CA PHE A 20 9.38 -14.00 13.06
C PHE A 20 8.43 -13.54 14.16
N ASP A 21 7.21 -14.06 14.22
CA ASP A 21 6.23 -13.78 15.28
C ASP A 21 6.76 -14.20 16.66
N LYS A 22 7.23 -15.44 16.76
CA LYS A 22 7.87 -15.92 18.01
C LYS A 22 9.12 -15.11 18.39
N ALA A 23 9.85 -14.59 17.42
CA ALA A 23 10.98 -13.72 17.68
C ALA A 23 10.51 -12.37 18.23
N ALA A 24 9.45 -11.79 17.64
CA ALA A 24 8.86 -10.54 18.10
C ALA A 24 8.36 -10.63 19.54
N GLU A 25 7.74 -11.73 19.92
CA GLU A 25 7.28 -11.96 21.30
C GLU A 25 8.42 -12.03 22.33
N LYS A 26 9.59 -12.52 21.90
CA LYS A 26 10.74 -12.75 22.79
C LYS A 26 11.70 -11.56 22.89
N PHE A 27 11.59 -10.58 22.01
CA PHE A 27 12.47 -9.43 22.08
C PHE A 27 12.05 -8.46 23.18
N ALA A 28 12.99 -8.11 24.05
CA ALA A 28 12.80 -7.07 25.06
C ALA A 28 12.90 -5.65 24.48
N VAL A 29 13.55 -5.51 23.34
CA VAL A 29 13.79 -4.22 22.67
C VAL A 29 12.76 -4.02 21.57
N ASP A 30 11.95 -2.97 21.67
CA ASP A 30 10.87 -2.69 20.72
C ASP A 30 11.34 -2.60 19.28
N ARG A 31 12.46 -1.98 19.02
CA ARG A 31 13.07 -1.91 17.69
C ARG A 31 13.30 -3.29 17.06
N HIS A 32 13.74 -4.29 17.81
CA HIS A 32 13.93 -5.65 17.31
C HIS A 32 12.60 -6.37 17.09
N LYS A 33 11.63 -6.10 17.94
CA LYS A 33 10.27 -6.59 17.84
C LYS A 33 9.62 -6.07 16.55
N GLN A 34 9.66 -4.77 16.34
CA GLN A 34 9.13 -4.11 15.12
C GLN A 34 9.81 -4.64 13.86
N LEU A 35 11.14 -4.82 13.86
CA LEU A 35 11.85 -5.41 12.73
C LEU A 35 11.37 -6.83 12.42
N ALA A 36 11.11 -7.65 13.44
CA ALA A 36 10.59 -9.00 13.23
C ALA A 36 9.17 -8.96 12.65
N GLN A 37 8.31 -8.09 13.16
CA GLN A 37 6.95 -7.88 12.66
C GLN A 37 6.94 -7.40 11.20
N LEU A 38 7.80 -6.44 10.87
CA LEU A 38 7.93 -5.93 9.52
C LEU A 38 8.41 -7.00 8.53
N LYS A 39 9.41 -7.83 8.93
CA LYS A 39 9.86 -8.95 8.10
C LYS A 39 8.78 -10.00 7.87
N ALA A 40 7.98 -10.31 8.90
CA ALA A 40 6.82 -11.19 8.74
C ALA A 40 5.80 -10.59 7.76
N ALA A 41 5.56 -9.28 7.82
CA ALA A 41 4.64 -8.59 6.92
C ALA A 41 5.11 -8.61 5.46
N TYR A 42 6.42 -8.45 5.19
CA TYR A 42 6.95 -8.59 3.83
C TYR A 42 6.72 -9.99 3.27
N LEU A 43 6.94 -11.05 4.08
CA LEU A 43 6.67 -12.42 3.63
C LEU A 43 5.18 -12.67 3.33
N LEU A 44 4.29 -12.05 4.09
CA LEU A 44 2.84 -12.12 3.82
C LEU A 44 2.47 -11.36 2.55
N ALA A 45 3.12 -10.22 2.27
CA ALA A 45 2.93 -9.48 1.04
C ALA A 45 3.36 -10.30 -0.19
N ASP A 46 4.50 -11.00 -0.10
CA ASP A 46 4.98 -11.91 -1.16
C ASP A 46 4.01 -13.06 -1.44
N GLN A 47 3.15 -13.40 -0.47
CA GLN A 47 2.11 -14.43 -0.61
C GLN A 47 0.74 -13.85 -1.03
N GLY A 48 0.63 -12.55 -1.21
CA GLY A 48 -0.64 -11.88 -1.53
C GLY A 48 -1.62 -11.77 -0.36
N ALA A 49 -1.17 -12.03 0.87
CA ALA A 49 -1.98 -11.95 2.08
C ALA A 49 -2.13 -10.49 2.57
N TYR A 50 -2.62 -9.61 1.70
CA TYR A 50 -2.60 -8.15 1.93
C TYR A 50 -3.43 -7.71 3.14
N SER A 51 -4.54 -8.37 3.44
CA SER A 51 -5.34 -8.09 4.65
C SER A 51 -4.52 -8.28 5.93
N ASP A 52 -3.74 -9.37 5.99
CA ASP A 52 -2.87 -9.66 7.14
C ASP A 52 -1.71 -8.66 7.20
N VAL A 53 -1.17 -8.25 6.05
CA VAL A 53 -0.16 -7.18 5.97
C VAL A 53 -0.70 -5.89 6.57
N ILE A 54 -1.87 -5.42 6.12
CA ILE A 54 -2.50 -4.18 6.59
C ILE A 54 -2.68 -4.23 8.11
N GLY A 55 -3.29 -5.27 8.65
CA GLY A 55 -3.49 -5.42 10.09
C GLY A 55 -2.18 -5.38 10.90
N ARG A 56 -1.11 -5.91 10.33
CA ARG A 56 0.19 -6.04 10.98
C ARG A 56 1.03 -4.77 10.94
N VAL A 57 1.01 -4.03 9.83
CA VAL A 57 1.86 -2.84 9.67
C VAL A 57 1.18 -1.53 10.06
N THR A 58 -0.15 -1.49 10.18
CA THR A 58 -0.87 -0.30 10.64
C THR A 58 -0.35 0.24 11.98
N PRO A 59 -0.17 -0.57 13.03
CA PRO A 59 0.40 -0.08 14.28
C PRO A 59 1.82 0.46 14.12
N LEU A 60 2.64 -0.15 13.26
CA LEU A 60 4.02 0.26 13.01
C LEU A 60 4.11 1.57 12.23
N SER A 61 3.12 1.85 11.38
CA SER A 61 3.07 3.08 10.58
C SER A 61 2.65 4.31 11.38
N GLN A 62 2.17 4.14 12.59
CA GLN A 62 1.71 5.22 13.47
C GLN A 62 2.73 5.60 14.55
N THR A 63 3.87 4.93 14.61
CA THR A 63 4.92 5.18 15.59
C THR A 63 5.99 6.08 14.98
N GLU A 64 6.57 6.98 15.77
CA GLU A 64 7.76 7.78 15.38
C GLU A 64 9.06 6.95 15.42
N GLU A 65 8.96 5.65 15.19
CA GLU A 65 10.04 4.69 15.33
C GLU A 65 10.78 4.45 13.99
N PRO A 66 11.98 3.85 14.02
CA PRO A 66 12.85 3.74 12.85
C PRO A 66 12.23 3.02 11.63
N TYR A 67 11.18 2.25 11.84
CA TYR A 67 10.52 1.46 10.79
C TYR A 67 9.19 2.06 10.29
N GLU A 68 8.77 3.22 10.81
CA GLU A 68 7.53 3.89 10.41
C GLU A 68 7.43 4.04 8.89
N PHE A 69 8.44 4.61 8.26
CA PHE A 69 8.40 4.87 6.81
C PHE A 69 8.35 3.61 5.97
N LEU A 70 9.04 2.54 6.39
CA LEU A 70 8.97 1.25 5.71
C LEU A 70 7.61 0.55 5.93
N ALA A 71 7.04 0.70 7.12
CA ALA A 71 5.70 0.19 7.42
C ALA A 71 4.63 0.93 6.59
N ARG A 72 4.72 2.26 6.47
CA ARG A 72 3.83 3.06 5.62
C ARG A 72 3.95 2.71 4.15
N GLU A 73 5.16 2.51 3.66
CA GLU A 73 5.39 2.08 2.29
C GLU A 73 4.72 0.73 2.01
N LEU A 74 4.92 -0.24 2.90
CA LEU A 74 4.31 -1.56 2.78
C LEU A 74 2.78 -1.51 2.93
N LEU A 75 2.26 -0.63 3.81
CA LEU A 75 0.84 -0.38 3.99
C LEU A 75 0.21 0.16 2.70
N GLY A 76 0.84 1.18 2.09
CA GLY A 76 0.41 1.74 0.81
C GLY A 76 0.40 0.71 -0.30
N TYR A 77 1.43 -0.14 -0.37
CA TYR A 77 1.49 -1.25 -1.32
C TYR A 77 0.34 -2.24 -1.11
N ALA A 78 0.11 -2.69 0.13
CA ALA A 78 -0.94 -3.65 0.46
C ALA A 78 -2.35 -3.10 0.13
N HIS A 79 -2.62 -1.82 0.40
CA HIS A 79 -3.86 -1.16 -0.01
C HIS A 79 -4.01 -1.12 -1.53
N ALA A 80 -2.94 -0.78 -2.27
CA ALA A 80 -2.96 -0.74 -3.73
C ALA A 80 -3.29 -2.10 -4.36
N GLU A 81 -2.70 -3.17 -3.83
CA GLU A 81 -2.94 -4.54 -4.31
C GLU A 81 -4.29 -5.10 -3.86
N SER A 82 -4.84 -4.61 -2.74
CA SER A 82 -6.22 -4.91 -2.30
C SER A 82 -7.29 -4.13 -3.07
N GLY A 83 -6.89 -3.17 -3.92
CA GLY A 83 -7.82 -2.32 -4.68
C GLY A 83 -8.23 -1.04 -3.96
N ASP A 84 -7.81 -0.81 -2.73
CA ASP A 84 -8.06 0.44 -2.00
C ASP A 84 -7.05 1.53 -2.42
N LEU A 85 -7.27 2.05 -3.63
CA LEU A 85 -6.38 3.06 -4.21
C LEU A 85 -6.38 4.39 -3.46
N ALA A 86 -7.46 4.69 -2.72
CA ALA A 86 -7.55 5.91 -1.93
C ALA A 86 -6.63 5.84 -0.72
N ALA A 87 -6.73 4.78 0.08
CA ALA A 87 -5.84 4.55 1.21
C ALA A 87 -4.36 4.40 0.77
N ALA A 88 -4.10 3.74 -0.36
CA ALA A 88 -2.75 3.64 -0.91
C ALA A 88 -2.14 5.01 -1.20
N ARG A 89 -2.91 5.91 -1.86
CA ARG A 89 -2.48 7.28 -2.15
C ARG A 89 -2.16 8.07 -0.89
N GLU A 90 -2.97 7.93 0.14
CA GLU A 90 -2.76 8.61 1.42
C GLU A 90 -1.39 8.25 2.01
N GLN A 91 -1.04 6.96 2.05
CA GLN A 91 0.24 6.50 2.57
C GLN A 91 1.43 7.01 1.74
N PHE A 92 1.36 6.93 0.42
CA PHE A 92 2.44 7.41 -0.45
C PHE A 92 2.55 8.94 -0.46
N ALA A 93 1.43 9.68 -0.41
CA ALA A 93 1.45 11.13 -0.29
C ALA A 93 2.13 11.59 1.00
N TYR A 94 1.88 10.91 2.12
CA TYR A 94 2.60 11.15 3.37
C TYR A 94 4.11 11.00 3.19
N LEU A 95 4.56 9.88 2.59
CA LEU A 95 5.99 9.60 2.38
C LEU A 95 6.68 10.59 1.43
N THR A 96 5.94 11.23 0.53
CA THR A 96 6.50 12.23 -0.38
C THR A 96 6.58 13.63 0.23
N SER A 97 5.72 13.95 1.21
CA SER A 97 5.57 15.29 1.79
C SER A 97 6.29 15.49 3.12
N VAL A 98 6.44 14.44 3.93
CA VAL A 98 6.97 14.56 5.28
C VAL A 98 8.50 14.70 5.29
N PRO A 99 9.06 15.63 6.09
CA PRO A 99 10.51 15.74 6.29
C PRO A 99 11.08 14.50 6.98
N GLY A 100 12.33 14.16 6.68
CA GLY A 100 13.05 13.05 7.33
C GLY A 100 12.84 11.68 6.68
N VAL A 101 11.94 11.56 5.71
CA VAL A 101 11.77 10.32 4.93
C VAL A 101 13.06 10.06 4.13
N PRO A 102 13.66 8.84 4.22
CA PRO A 102 14.84 8.49 3.44
C PRO A 102 14.58 8.67 1.93
N ALA A 103 15.54 9.22 1.21
CA ALA A 103 15.41 9.54 -0.21
C ALA A 103 14.97 8.32 -1.06
N THR A 104 15.44 7.13 -0.73
CA THR A 104 15.08 5.89 -1.42
C THR A 104 13.61 5.50 -1.21
N VAL A 105 13.07 5.72 -0.01
CA VAL A 105 11.65 5.47 0.31
C VAL A 105 10.77 6.49 -0.41
N LYS A 106 11.18 7.78 -0.36
CA LYS A 106 10.48 8.86 -1.06
C LYS A 106 10.40 8.61 -2.56
N GLN A 107 11.50 8.24 -3.19
CA GLN A 107 11.54 7.93 -4.63
C GLN A 107 10.59 6.77 -4.99
N ARG A 108 10.56 5.69 -4.19
CA ARG A 108 9.63 4.56 -4.42
C ARG A 108 8.17 4.98 -4.22
N ALA A 109 7.89 5.83 -3.23
CA ALA A 109 6.54 6.37 -3.02
C ALA A 109 6.09 7.23 -4.22
N GLU A 110 6.96 8.08 -4.77
CA GLU A 110 6.69 8.87 -5.99
C GLU A 110 6.38 7.97 -7.19
N GLN A 111 7.15 6.91 -7.39
CA GLN A 111 6.91 5.92 -8.45
C GLN A 111 5.57 5.20 -8.27
N SER A 112 5.25 4.81 -7.03
CA SER A 112 3.97 4.17 -6.70
C SER A 112 2.79 5.11 -6.95
N MET A 113 2.90 6.39 -6.61
CA MET A 113 1.89 7.41 -6.92
C MET A 113 1.63 7.55 -8.42
N ALA A 114 2.68 7.54 -9.24
CA ALA A 114 2.55 7.59 -10.69
C ALA A 114 1.81 6.36 -11.24
N LEU A 115 2.13 5.17 -10.75
CA LEU A 115 1.44 3.92 -11.12
C LEU A 115 -0.04 3.92 -10.73
N LEU A 116 -0.37 4.43 -9.53
CA LEU A 116 -1.75 4.56 -9.06
C LEU A 116 -2.56 5.53 -9.93
N SER A 117 -1.94 6.59 -10.43
CA SER A 117 -2.58 7.54 -11.33
C SER A 117 -2.96 6.89 -12.66
N THR A 118 -2.09 6.05 -13.20
CA THR A 118 -2.35 5.28 -14.43
C THR A 118 -3.46 4.25 -14.23
N LYS A 119 -3.43 3.49 -13.14
CA LYS A 119 -4.50 2.52 -12.79
C LYS A 119 -5.87 3.19 -12.70
N ASN A 120 -5.95 4.37 -12.08
CA ASN A 120 -7.20 5.12 -11.93
C ASN A 120 -7.76 5.60 -13.28
N SER A 121 -6.90 6.02 -14.20
CA SER A 121 -7.32 6.46 -15.54
C SER A 121 -7.89 5.32 -16.38
N LEU A 122 -7.40 4.11 -16.19
CA LEU A 122 -7.88 2.91 -16.87
C LEU A 122 -9.19 2.35 -16.26
N SER A 123 -9.47 2.67 -15.00
CA SER A 123 -10.67 2.22 -14.28
C SER A 123 -11.82 3.23 -14.31
N ALA A 124 -11.61 4.43 -14.84
CA ALA A 124 -12.68 5.42 -14.98
C ALA A 124 -13.65 4.98 -16.09
N PRO A 125 -14.98 4.95 -15.86
CA PRO A 125 -15.95 4.72 -16.92
C PRO A 125 -15.80 5.83 -17.97
N ALA A 126 -15.90 5.43 -19.26
CA ALA A 126 -15.88 6.38 -20.36
C ALA A 126 -16.90 7.51 -20.12
N PRO A 127 -16.59 8.77 -20.50
CA PRO A 127 -17.54 9.85 -20.37
C PRO A 127 -18.82 9.47 -21.12
N VAL A 128 -19.95 9.47 -20.43
CA VAL A 128 -21.26 9.29 -21.05
C VAL A 128 -21.50 10.56 -21.87
N GLU A 129 -21.36 10.46 -23.17
CA GLU A 129 -21.80 11.52 -24.10
C GLU A 129 -23.30 11.71 -23.89
N THR A 130 -23.69 12.81 -23.27
CA THR A 130 -25.07 13.24 -23.24
C THR A 130 -25.50 13.55 -24.68
N PRO A 131 -26.57 12.92 -25.21
CA PRO A 131 -27.05 13.26 -26.53
C PRO A 131 -27.48 14.74 -26.54
N LYS A 132 -26.92 15.52 -27.47
CA LYS A 132 -27.39 16.87 -27.75
C LYS A 132 -28.83 16.75 -28.20
N THR A 133 -29.75 17.27 -27.40
CA THR A 133 -31.13 17.53 -27.82
C THR A 133 -31.08 18.65 -28.85
N GLU A 134 -31.20 18.31 -30.11
CA GLU A 134 -31.49 19.27 -31.15
C GLU A 134 -32.92 19.78 -30.92
N THR A 135 -33.02 21.03 -30.45
CA THR A 135 -34.27 21.75 -30.47
C THR A 135 -34.60 22.13 -31.91
N GLN A 136 -35.53 21.41 -32.50
CA GLN A 136 -36.16 21.81 -33.75
C GLN A 136 -37.02 23.05 -33.46
N GLU A 137 -36.57 24.20 -33.92
CA GLU A 137 -37.44 25.36 -34.07
C GLU A 137 -38.37 25.10 -35.24
N ASP A 138 -39.63 24.85 -34.92
CA ASP A 138 -40.72 24.84 -35.86
C ASP A 138 -41.13 26.30 -36.16
N ALA A 139 -40.76 26.74 -37.37
CA ALA A 139 -41.20 28.00 -37.89
C ALA A 139 -42.59 27.81 -38.52
N THR A 140 -43.65 28.22 -37.83
CA THR A 140 -44.96 28.43 -38.45
C THR A 140 -45.06 29.87 -38.89
N ASP A 141 -44.98 30.03 -40.21
CA ASP A 141 -45.52 31.17 -40.94
C ASP A 141 -47.05 31.18 -40.81
N GLU A 142 -47.62 32.30 -40.49
CA GLU A 142 -49.02 32.66 -40.84
C GLU A 142 -49.13 34.13 -41.22
N GLU A 143 -49.85 34.35 -42.28
CA GLU A 143 -50.29 35.50 -43.02
C GLU A 143 -50.86 36.64 -42.14
#